data_b4acec9b09b06d8d8ecefda33384feb5
#
_entry.id   b4acec9b09b06d8d8ecefda33384feb5
#
_cell.length_a   1.000
_cell.length_b   1.000
_cell.length_c   1.000
_cell.angle_alpha   90.00
_cell.angle_beta   90.00
_cell.angle_gamma   90.00
#
_symmetry.space_group_name_H-M   'P 1'
#
loop_
_entity.id
_entity.type
_entity.pdbx_description
1 polymer ?
#
loop_
_entity_poly.entity_id
_entity_poly.type
_entity_poly.pdbx_seq_one_letter_code
_entity_poly.pdbx_strand_id
1 'polypeptide(L)'
;MLQSSAFGRSLVALALCSAAFAFSVSPASARSHHGARRYAHVQSNGTHGRRHYAYRHYRHVARLSRWAAGVAQMRARGLADANASLASSTASGGMASGFGSSDVVAEARRYLGGNPTGRGRLWCARFMNLVLERSGHRGTGSDLANSFANYGQRVSGPEIGAIAVMGRRGGGHVGVVSGIDAAGNPIVVSGNNGNRVREAPISRGRIYAYVMPTN
;
A
#
# COMPACT_ATOMS: atom_id res chain seq x y z
N MET A 1 52.20 4.30 -60.64
CA MET A 1 51.04 4.16 -61.56
C MET A 1 49.81 4.63 -60.88
N LEU A 2 49.27 5.69 -61.42
CA LEU A 2 48.03 6.33 -61.04
C LEU A 2 46.83 5.42 -61.34
N GLN A 3 45.81 5.42 -60.52
CA GLN A 3 44.41 5.52 -60.98
C GLN A 3 43.48 6.02 -59.89
N SER A 4 42.94 7.17 -60.17
CA SER A 4 41.80 7.84 -59.56
C SER A 4 40.49 7.26 -60.11
N SER A 5 39.44 7.16 -59.30
CA SER A 5 38.04 7.26 -59.75
C SER A 5 37.16 7.52 -58.54
N ALA A 6 36.64 8.64 -58.49
CA ALA A 6 35.36 9.14 -59.00
C ALA A 6 34.24 9.07 -57.99
N PHE A 7 33.92 10.26 -57.55
CA PHE A 7 32.77 10.65 -56.73
C PHE A 7 31.42 10.34 -57.39
N GLY A 8 30.57 9.60 -56.72
CA GLY A 8 29.15 9.48 -57.03
C GLY A 8 28.31 10.27 -56.04
N ARG A 9 27.92 11.44 -56.41
CA ARG A 9 26.92 12.26 -55.65
C ARG A 9 25.53 11.76 -56.01
N SER A 10 24.83 11.17 -55.03
CA SER A 10 23.39 10.94 -55.10
C SER A 10 22.68 11.97 -54.23
N LEU A 11 22.08 12.94 -54.90
CA LEU A 11 21.12 13.87 -54.33
C LEU A 11 19.78 13.11 -54.15
N VAL A 12 19.40 12.82 -52.95
CA VAL A 12 18.02 12.38 -52.63
C VAL A 12 17.24 13.60 -52.19
N ALA A 13 16.30 13.97 -53.02
CA ALA A 13 15.36 15.06 -52.75
C ALA A 13 14.39 14.66 -51.62
N LEU A 14 14.44 15.39 -50.54
CA LEU A 14 13.49 15.24 -49.42
C LEU A 14 12.22 16.03 -49.73
N ALA A 15 11.14 15.32 -50.08
CA ALA A 15 9.81 15.90 -50.21
C ALA A 15 9.20 16.12 -48.82
N LEU A 16 9.08 17.36 -48.38
CA LEU A 16 8.39 17.78 -47.21
C LEU A 16 6.87 17.75 -47.42
N CYS A 17 6.18 16.73 -46.93
CA CYS A 17 4.72 16.73 -46.78
C CYS A 17 4.39 17.36 -45.43
N SER A 18 4.09 18.65 -45.44
CA SER A 18 3.52 19.38 -44.29
C SER A 18 2.02 19.06 -44.19
N ALA A 19 1.64 18.11 -43.35
CA ALA A 19 0.26 17.92 -42.95
C ALA A 19 -0.03 18.85 -41.75
N ALA A 20 -0.72 19.94 -42.01
CA ALA A 20 -1.25 20.84 -41.00
C ALA A 20 -2.44 20.17 -40.30
N PHE A 21 -2.26 19.64 -39.10
CA PHE A 21 -3.36 19.29 -38.23
C PHE A 21 -3.86 20.52 -37.52
N ALA A 22 -4.99 21.02 -37.95
CA ALA A 22 -5.74 22.05 -37.25
C ALA A 22 -6.46 21.42 -36.05
N PHE A 23 -5.89 21.61 -34.84
CA PHE A 23 -6.62 21.31 -33.60
C PHE A 23 -7.62 22.44 -33.34
N SER A 24 -8.90 22.19 -33.57
CA SER A 24 -9.98 23.03 -33.10
C SER A 24 -10.12 22.86 -31.58
N VAL A 25 -9.56 23.82 -30.83
CA VAL A 25 -9.78 23.94 -29.40
C VAL A 25 -11.15 24.57 -29.17
N SER A 26 -12.14 23.79 -28.74
CA SER A 26 -13.40 24.33 -28.28
C SER A 26 -13.19 25.00 -26.91
N PRO A 27 -13.60 26.27 -26.73
CA PRO A 27 -13.51 26.89 -25.42
C PRO A 27 -14.55 26.28 -24.49
N ALA A 28 -14.08 25.69 -23.39
CA ALA A 28 -14.93 25.25 -22.29
C ALA A 28 -15.57 26.48 -21.63
N SER A 29 -16.84 26.68 -21.82
CA SER A 29 -17.64 27.68 -21.09
C SER A 29 -17.74 27.30 -19.63
N ALA A 30 -16.95 27.91 -18.78
CA ALA A 30 -17.13 27.87 -17.34
C ALA A 30 -18.34 28.68 -16.94
N ARG A 31 -19.47 28.05 -16.72
CA ARG A 31 -20.65 28.67 -16.10
C ARG A 31 -20.36 28.83 -14.60
N SER A 32 -20.13 30.06 -14.19
CA SER A 32 -20.14 30.48 -12.80
C SER A 32 -21.59 30.44 -12.27
N HIS A 33 -21.91 29.44 -11.47
CA HIS A 33 -23.15 29.45 -10.69
C HIS A 33 -22.92 30.24 -9.39
N HIS A 34 -23.04 31.54 -9.45
CA HIS A 34 -23.35 32.35 -8.28
C HIS A 34 -24.85 32.23 -7.98
N GLY A 35 -25.22 31.18 -7.26
CA GLY A 35 -26.54 31.08 -6.66
C GLY A 35 -26.49 31.61 -5.23
N ALA A 36 -26.81 32.85 -5.03
CA ALA A 36 -27.09 33.40 -3.69
C ALA A 36 -28.29 32.64 -3.10
N ARG A 37 -28.05 31.67 -2.24
CA ARG A 37 -29.09 31.08 -1.41
C ARG A 37 -29.33 31.98 -0.21
N ARG A 38 -30.48 32.67 -0.25
CA ARG A 38 -31.12 33.33 0.90
C ARG A 38 -31.33 32.27 1.98
N TYR A 39 -30.81 32.53 3.18
CA TYR A 39 -31.11 31.74 4.36
C TYR A 39 -32.60 31.93 4.74
N ALA A 40 -33.44 30.99 4.36
CA ALA A 40 -34.74 30.83 4.95
C ALA A 40 -34.56 29.94 6.19
N HIS A 41 -34.70 30.55 7.36
CA HIS A 41 -34.77 29.89 8.64
C HIS A 41 -36.11 29.11 8.71
N VAL A 42 -36.06 27.82 8.39
CA VAL A 42 -37.17 26.91 8.65
C VAL A 42 -36.74 26.01 9.81
N GLN A 43 -37.32 26.29 11.01
CA GLN A 43 -37.35 25.32 12.08
C GLN A 43 -38.17 24.11 11.62
N SER A 44 -37.54 23.02 11.29
CA SER A 44 -38.19 21.72 11.16
C SER A 44 -37.64 20.79 12.23
N ASN A 45 -38.56 20.46 13.16
CA ASN A 45 -38.41 19.53 14.26
C ASN A 45 -37.75 18.22 13.81
N GLY A 46 -36.73 17.84 14.58
CA GLY A 46 -35.89 16.67 14.35
C GLY A 46 -36.58 15.32 14.53
N THR A 47 -36.83 14.64 13.45
CA THR A 47 -37.13 13.21 13.47
C THR A 47 -36.40 12.41 12.38
N HIS A 48 -35.72 13.06 11.44
CA HIS A 48 -35.02 12.34 10.35
C HIS A 48 -33.61 11.84 10.70
N GLY A 49 -32.94 12.39 11.71
CA GLY A 49 -31.57 11.99 12.09
C GLY A 49 -31.48 10.59 12.73
N ARG A 50 -32.52 10.16 13.45
CA ARG A 50 -32.52 8.86 14.16
C ARG A 50 -32.65 7.65 13.23
N ARG A 51 -33.38 7.76 12.11
CA ARG A 51 -33.55 6.64 11.16
C ARG A 51 -32.28 6.31 10.39
N HIS A 52 -31.47 7.29 10.02
CA HIS A 52 -30.21 7.04 9.31
C HIS A 52 -29.11 6.45 10.20
N TYR A 53 -29.10 6.79 11.49
CA TYR A 53 -28.15 6.24 12.45
C TYR A 53 -28.43 4.76 12.75
N ALA A 54 -29.71 4.42 12.96
CA ALA A 54 -30.15 3.05 13.21
C ALA A 54 -29.91 2.14 11.99
N TYR A 55 -30.10 2.64 10.76
CA TYR A 55 -29.86 1.86 9.54
C TYR A 55 -28.38 1.58 9.29
N ARG A 56 -27.48 2.54 9.58
CA ARG A 56 -26.03 2.32 9.52
C ARG A 56 -25.55 1.31 10.55
N HIS A 57 -26.07 1.40 11.77
CA HIS A 57 -25.72 0.47 12.84
C HIS A 57 -26.18 -0.96 12.53
N TYR A 58 -27.40 -1.11 12.00
CA TYR A 58 -27.95 -2.41 11.63
C TYR A 58 -27.14 -3.07 10.49
N ARG A 59 -26.70 -2.32 9.49
CA ARG A 59 -25.84 -2.87 8.41
C ARG A 59 -24.46 -3.28 8.93
N HIS A 60 -23.91 -2.59 9.91
CA HIS A 60 -22.63 -2.93 10.52
C HIS A 60 -22.72 -4.22 11.34
N VAL A 61 -23.73 -4.34 12.16
CA VAL A 61 -23.98 -5.55 12.98
C VAL A 61 -24.32 -6.76 12.11
N ALA A 62 -25.13 -6.60 11.07
CA ALA A 62 -25.42 -7.67 10.11
C ALA A 62 -24.19 -8.13 9.31
N ARG A 63 -23.22 -7.23 9.07
CA ARG A 63 -21.96 -7.58 8.39
C ARG A 63 -21.02 -8.36 9.30
N LEU A 64 -20.97 -8.02 10.58
CA LEU A 64 -20.18 -8.73 11.60
C LEU A 64 -20.76 -10.14 11.86
N SER A 65 -22.11 -10.28 11.89
CA SER A 65 -22.75 -11.58 12.07
C SER A 65 -22.52 -12.53 10.89
N ARG A 66 -22.51 -12.04 9.65
CA ARG A 66 -22.19 -12.84 8.46
C ARG A 66 -20.72 -13.28 8.43
N TRP A 67 -19.82 -12.42 8.86
CA TRP A 67 -18.40 -12.76 8.97
C TRP A 67 -18.18 -13.81 10.08
N ALA A 68 -18.79 -13.64 11.25
CA ALA A 68 -18.71 -14.59 12.35
C ALA A 68 -19.31 -15.97 11.97
N ALA A 69 -20.41 -15.98 11.24
CA ALA A 69 -21.00 -17.22 10.71
C ALA A 69 -20.07 -17.91 9.69
N GLY A 70 -19.40 -17.15 8.81
CA GLY A 70 -18.41 -17.67 7.87
C GLY A 70 -17.20 -18.29 8.56
N VAL A 71 -16.67 -17.64 9.60
CA VAL A 71 -15.57 -18.17 10.41
C VAL A 71 -15.99 -19.44 11.17
N ALA A 72 -17.19 -19.47 11.73
CA ALA A 72 -17.74 -20.65 12.40
C ALA A 72 -17.90 -21.82 11.42
N GLN A 73 -18.35 -21.57 10.19
CA GLN A 73 -18.49 -22.58 9.15
C GLN A 73 -17.12 -23.11 8.67
N MET A 74 -16.10 -22.26 8.57
CA MET A 74 -14.74 -22.71 8.25
C MET A 74 -14.14 -23.57 9.36
N ARG A 75 -14.37 -23.22 10.62
CA ARG A 75 -13.98 -24.05 11.78
C ARG A 75 -14.69 -25.40 11.78
N ALA A 76 -15.98 -25.42 11.53
CA ALA A 76 -16.76 -26.67 11.46
C ALA A 76 -16.31 -27.60 10.31
N ARG A 77 -15.69 -27.05 9.27
CA ARG A 77 -15.11 -27.83 8.15
C ARG A 77 -13.64 -28.22 8.36
N GLY A 78 -13.05 -27.97 9.52
CA GLY A 78 -11.65 -28.27 9.81
C GLY A 78 -10.63 -27.42 9.05
N LEU A 79 -11.07 -26.43 8.26
CA LEU A 79 -10.19 -25.59 7.45
C LEU A 79 -9.45 -24.53 8.27
N ALA A 80 -9.94 -24.19 9.46
CA ALA A 80 -9.26 -23.25 10.36
C ALA A 80 -8.13 -23.92 11.15
N ASP A 81 -8.25 -25.25 11.39
CA ASP A 81 -7.26 -25.99 12.19
C ASP A 81 -6.10 -26.52 11.33
N ALA A 82 -6.30 -26.65 10.01
CA ALA A 82 -5.24 -27.04 9.08
C ALA A 82 -4.06 -26.04 9.10
N ASN A 83 -4.33 -24.76 9.31
CA ASN A 83 -3.29 -23.73 9.41
C ASN A 83 -2.61 -23.71 10.79
N ALA A 84 -3.31 -24.11 11.85
CA ALA A 84 -2.76 -24.28 13.19
C ALA A 84 -1.88 -25.53 13.30
N SER A 85 -2.25 -26.61 12.60
CA SER A 85 -1.48 -27.86 12.59
C SER A 85 -0.16 -27.71 11.82
N LEU A 86 -0.11 -26.90 10.75
CA LEU A 86 1.13 -26.54 10.06
C LEU A 86 2.06 -25.69 10.93
N ALA A 87 1.51 -24.83 11.79
CA ALA A 87 2.30 -24.07 12.74
C ALA A 87 2.89 -24.91 13.88
N SER A 88 2.22 -26.02 14.26
CA SER A 88 2.69 -26.91 15.34
C SER A 88 3.70 -27.95 14.87
N SER A 89 3.68 -28.35 13.58
CA SER A 89 4.61 -29.35 13.06
C SER A 89 5.99 -28.81 12.71
N THR A 90 6.17 -27.50 12.60
CA THR A 90 7.47 -26.84 12.41
C THR A 90 8.21 -26.53 13.72
N ALA A 91 7.60 -26.75 14.88
CA ALA A 91 8.18 -26.42 16.18
C ALA A 91 9.22 -27.43 16.69
N SER A 92 9.56 -28.48 15.94
CA SER A 92 10.49 -29.53 16.39
C SER A 92 11.81 -29.60 15.63
N GLY A 93 12.19 -28.58 14.88
CA GLY A 93 13.48 -28.58 14.17
C GLY A 93 13.94 -27.18 13.82
N GLY A 94 14.71 -26.59 14.71
CA GLY A 94 15.68 -25.52 14.47
C GLY A 94 15.28 -24.42 13.48
N MET A 95 14.73 -23.29 14.00
CA MET A 95 14.95 -21.93 13.45
C MET A 95 14.27 -20.90 14.36
N ALA A 96 15.03 -20.29 15.24
CA ALA A 96 14.58 -19.17 16.09
C ALA A 96 14.22 -17.89 15.29
N SER A 97 14.37 -17.90 13.96
CA SER A 97 14.12 -16.72 13.10
C SER A 97 12.68 -16.58 12.60
N GLY A 98 11.84 -17.62 12.73
CA GLY A 98 10.50 -17.61 12.11
C GLY A 98 9.39 -16.99 12.96
N PHE A 99 9.54 -16.96 14.26
CA PHE A 99 8.50 -16.47 15.16
C PHE A 99 8.40 -14.93 15.19
N GLY A 100 9.53 -14.22 15.15
CA GLY A 100 9.54 -12.76 15.18
C GLY A 100 8.97 -12.10 13.93
N SER A 101 9.08 -12.73 12.76
CA SER A 101 8.61 -12.16 11.50
C SER A 101 7.09 -12.23 11.32
N SER A 102 6.45 -13.28 11.85
CA SER A 102 4.98 -13.41 11.86
C SER A 102 4.33 -12.39 12.80
N ASP A 103 4.99 -12.08 13.91
CA ASP A 103 4.48 -11.17 14.92
C ASP A 103 4.49 -9.70 14.44
N VAL A 104 5.50 -9.31 13.67
CA VAL A 104 5.57 -7.97 13.03
C VAL A 104 4.40 -7.77 12.06
N VAL A 105 4.07 -8.79 11.24
CA VAL A 105 2.94 -8.72 10.32
C VAL A 105 1.60 -8.69 11.06
N ALA A 106 1.45 -9.54 12.07
CA ALA A 106 0.24 -9.60 12.89
C ALA A 106 0.00 -8.27 13.59
N GLU A 107 1.05 -7.67 14.17
CA GLU A 107 0.95 -6.36 14.81
C GLU A 107 0.59 -5.26 13.82
N ALA A 108 1.23 -5.22 12.65
CA ALA A 108 0.94 -4.22 11.62
C ALA A 108 -0.54 -4.26 11.16
N ARG A 109 -1.10 -5.46 11.01
CA ARG A 109 -2.50 -5.68 10.59
C ARG A 109 -3.53 -5.18 11.59
N ARG A 110 -3.21 -5.07 12.89
CA ARG A 110 -4.11 -4.53 13.92
C ARG A 110 -4.55 -3.10 13.64
N TYR A 111 -3.76 -2.36 12.87
CA TYR A 111 -3.99 -0.94 12.57
C TYR A 111 -4.63 -0.68 11.21
N LEU A 112 -5.02 -1.72 10.46
CA LEU A 112 -5.62 -1.56 9.13
C LEU A 112 -6.82 -0.62 9.14
N GLY A 113 -6.81 0.34 8.22
CA GLY A 113 -7.85 1.36 8.08
C GLY A 113 -7.66 2.58 8.98
N GLY A 114 -6.83 2.49 10.03
CA GLY A 114 -6.56 3.55 11.00
C GLY A 114 -5.28 4.33 10.74
N ASN A 115 -5.03 5.29 11.63
CA ASN A 115 -3.79 6.04 11.76
C ASN A 115 -3.36 6.08 13.24
N PRO A 116 -2.52 5.14 13.69
CA PRO A 116 -2.12 5.04 15.09
C PRO A 116 -1.10 6.09 15.51
N THR A 117 -0.54 6.86 14.56
CA THR A 117 0.54 7.81 14.84
C THR A 117 0.05 9.22 15.18
N GLY A 118 -1.20 9.54 14.91
CA GLY A 118 -1.77 10.87 15.07
C GLY A 118 -1.23 11.92 14.08
N ARG A 119 -0.31 11.56 13.18
CA ARG A 119 0.29 12.49 12.22
C ARG A 119 -0.51 12.56 10.91
N GLY A 120 -0.66 13.76 10.35
CA GLY A 120 -1.36 13.96 9.08
C GLY A 120 -0.56 13.53 7.84
N ARG A 121 0.79 13.53 7.90
CA ARG A 121 1.66 13.26 6.74
C ARG A 121 2.98 12.61 7.16
N LEU A 122 3.62 11.89 6.22
CA LEU A 122 4.99 11.35 6.32
C LEU A 122 5.20 10.45 7.54
N TRP A 123 4.24 9.60 7.87
CA TRP A 123 4.29 8.78 9.07
C TRP A 123 4.47 7.27 8.81
N CYS A 124 4.85 6.86 7.59
CA CYS A 124 5.08 5.45 7.28
C CYS A 124 6.24 4.85 8.10
N ALA A 125 7.34 5.59 8.28
CA ALA A 125 8.48 5.15 9.08
C ALA A 125 8.15 5.12 10.58
N ARG A 126 7.45 6.14 11.09
CA ARG A 126 6.97 6.17 12.47
C ARG A 126 6.03 5.01 12.77
N PHE A 127 5.14 4.66 11.83
CA PHE A 127 4.28 3.50 11.95
C PHE A 127 5.09 2.20 12.02
N MET A 128 6.11 2.04 11.17
CA MET A 128 6.97 0.85 11.22
C MET A 128 7.77 0.74 12.52
N ASN A 129 8.30 1.85 13.05
CA ASN A 129 8.93 1.86 14.36
C ASN A 129 7.95 1.42 15.46
N LEU A 130 6.71 1.96 15.46
CA LEU A 130 5.66 1.55 16.39
C LEU A 130 5.37 0.03 16.32
N VAL A 131 5.26 -0.51 15.11
CA VAL A 131 5.00 -1.94 14.89
C VAL A 131 6.15 -2.79 15.42
N LEU A 132 7.39 -2.42 15.10
CA LEU A 132 8.59 -3.12 15.56
C LEU A 132 8.69 -3.13 17.09
N GLU A 133 8.54 -1.97 17.73
CA GLU A 133 8.59 -1.83 19.17
C GLU A 133 7.53 -2.70 19.87
N ARG A 134 6.31 -2.76 19.31
CA ARG A 134 5.22 -3.57 19.87
C ARG A 134 5.35 -5.06 19.60
N SER A 135 6.12 -5.45 18.61
CA SER A 135 6.47 -6.85 18.33
C SER A 135 7.81 -7.29 18.93
N GLY A 136 8.37 -6.48 19.84
CA GLY A 136 9.56 -6.84 20.62
C GLY A 136 10.89 -6.52 19.94
N HIS A 137 10.87 -5.81 18.81
CA HIS A 137 12.08 -5.38 18.11
C HIS A 137 12.42 -3.91 18.44
N ARG A 138 13.68 -3.55 18.32
CA ARG A 138 14.06 -2.14 18.39
C ARG A 138 13.72 -1.42 17.10
N GLY A 139 13.14 -0.22 17.17
CA GLY A 139 12.94 0.64 16.01
C GLY A 139 14.27 1.25 15.51
N THR A 140 14.21 1.90 14.33
CA THR A 140 15.39 2.63 13.77
C THR A 140 15.72 3.91 14.51
N GLY A 141 14.83 4.38 15.39
CA GLY A 141 14.92 5.70 16.03
C GLY A 141 14.75 6.88 15.07
N SER A 142 14.37 6.64 13.82
CA SER A 142 14.23 7.66 12.77
C SER A 142 12.86 7.61 12.10
N ASP A 143 12.29 8.78 11.81
CA ASP A 143 11.05 8.90 11.05
C ASP A 143 11.27 8.90 9.50
N LEU A 144 12.51 8.63 9.05
CA LEU A 144 12.86 8.53 7.63
C LEU A 144 12.75 7.09 7.13
N ALA A 145 12.01 6.87 6.04
CA ALA A 145 11.81 5.54 5.46
C ALA A 145 13.11 4.86 5.03
N ASN A 146 14.11 5.63 4.55
CA ASN A 146 15.40 5.10 4.12
C ASN A 146 16.27 4.56 5.28
N SER A 147 16.01 4.97 6.53
CA SER A 147 16.74 4.44 7.69
C SER A 147 16.57 2.92 7.84
N PHE A 148 15.47 2.38 7.32
CA PHE A 148 15.21 0.95 7.34
C PHE A 148 16.07 0.14 6.37
N ALA A 149 16.70 0.76 5.38
CA ALA A 149 17.53 0.04 4.41
C ALA A 149 18.77 -0.63 5.05
N ASN A 150 19.21 -0.14 6.20
CA ASN A 150 20.36 -0.65 6.97
C ASN A 150 19.93 -1.12 8.37
N TYR A 151 18.66 -1.37 8.59
CA TYR A 151 18.10 -1.65 9.91
C TYR A 151 18.43 -3.05 10.45
N GLY A 152 18.46 -4.04 9.59
CA GLY A 152 18.67 -5.43 9.98
C GLY A 152 19.37 -6.24 8.90
N GLN A 153 19.08 -7.54 8.82
CA GLN A 153 19.68 -8.42 7.83
C GLN A 153 19.05 -8.19 6.45
N ARG A 154 19.85 -7.84 5.46
CA ARG A 154 19.39 -7.66 4.09
C ARG A 154 19.09 -9.02 3.45
N VAL A 155 17.94 -9.11 2.77
CA VAL A 155 17.51 -10.29 2.02
C VAL A 155 17.34 -9.96 0.53
N SER A 156 17.47 -10.98 -0.32
CA SER A 156 17.51 -10.80 -1.79
C SER A 156 16.16 -10.52 -2.42
N GLY A 157 15.07 -10.79 -1.73
CA GLY A 157 13.70 -10.67 -2.27
C GLY A 157 12.63 -10.50 -1.20
N PRO A 158 11.37 -10.50 -1.64
CA PRO A 158 10.26 -10.40 -0.70
C PRO A 158 10.12 -11.68 0.12
N GLU A 159 10.24 -11.56 1.42
CA GLU A 159 9.97 -12.59 2.42
C GLU A 159 8.92 -12.06 3.39
N ILE A 160 8.04 -12.93 3.91
CA ILE A 160 7.03 -12.54 4.90
C ILE A 160 7.74 -12.07 6.17
N GLY A 161 7.37 -10.90 6.66
CA GLY A 161 8.01 -10.24 7.80
C GLY A 161 9.17 -9.32 7.41
N ALA A 162 9.71 -9.39 6.19
CA ALA A 162 10.73 -8.46 5.74
C ALA A 162 10.17 -7.04 5.61
N ILE A 163 10.95 -6.06 5.99
CA ILE A 163 10.66 -4.66 5.79
C ILE A 163 11.03 -4.28 4.36
N ALA A 164 10.05 -3.84 3.57
CA ALA A 164 10.23 -3.36 2.21
C ALA A 164 10.45 -1.85 2.22
N VAL A 165 11.62 -1.40 1.71
CA VAL A 165 11.97 0.01 1.59
C VAL A 165 11.92 0.42 0.14
N MET A 166 11.18 1.49 -0.14
CA MET A 166 10.89 1.89 -1.52
C MET A 166 11.04 3.40 -1.76
N GLY A 167 11.40 3.74 -3.00
CA GLY A 167 11.45 5.11 -3.46
C GLY A 167 10.04 5.70 -3.61
N ARG A 168 9.88 6.95 -3.20
CA ARG A 168 8.67 7.75 -3.40
C ARG A 168 9.03 9.21 -3.58
N ARG A 169 8.30 9.95 -4.42
CA ARG A 169 8.45 11.40 -4.50
C ARG A 169 8.27 12.03 -3.11
N GLY A 170 9.21 12.86 -2.70
CA GLY A 170 9.15 13.55 -1.40
C GLY A 170 9.62 12.72 -0.21
N GLY A 171 10.46 11.65 -0.42
CA GLY A 171 11.18 11.02 0.74
C GLY A 171 10.93 9.55 0.89
N GLY A 172 10.73 8.68 0.19
CA GLY A 172 10.65 7.22 0.42
C GLY A 172 9.36 6.72 1.07
N HIS A 173 9.21 5.43 1.12
CA HIS A 173 8.11 4.74 1.78
C HIS A 173 8.60 3.42 2.36
N VAL A 174 7.93 2.92 3.40
CA VAL A 174 8.31 1.69 4.08
C VAL A 174 7.07 0.95 4.58
N GLY A 175 7.15 -0.38 4.60
CA GLY A 175 6.13 -1.25 5.17
C GLY A 175 6.67 -2.65 5.35
N VAL A 176 5.90 -3.54 5.96
CA VAL A 176 6.25 -4.95 6.16
C VAL A 176 5.58 -5.82 5.10
N VAL A 177 6.31 -6.77 4.54
CA VAL A 177 5.77 -7.78 3.61
C VAL A 177 4.90 -8.75 4.37
N SER A 178 3.65 -8.87 3.98
CA SER A 178 2.64 -9.72 4.59
C SER A 178 2.25 -10.91 3.71
N GLY A 179 2.72 -10.92 2.49
CA GLY A 179 2.45 -11.98 1.52
C GLY A 179 3.07 -11.68 0.16
N ILE A 180 2.85 -12.58 -0.78
CA ILE A 180 3.29 -12.43 -2.18
C ILE A 180 2.09 -12.80 -3.06
N ASP A 181 1.78 -11.95 -4.05
CA ASP A 181 0.70 -12.21 -5.01
C ASP A 181 1.11 -13.25 -6.08
N ALA A 182 0.16 -13.68 -6.89
CA ALA A 182 0.39 -14.67 -7.95
C ALA A 182 1.39 -14.17 -9.04
N ALA A 183 1.59 -12.87 -9.17
CA ALA A 183 2.57 -12.26 -10.07
C ALA A 183 3.96 -12.10 -9.42
N GLY A 184 4.14 -12.55 -8.18
CA GLY A 184 5.38 -12.46 -7.43
C GLY A 184 5.62 -11.08 -6.80
N ASN A 185 4.64 -10.18 -6.78
CA ASN A 185 4.79 -8.91 -6.11
C ASN A 185 4.51 -9.05 -4.61
N PRO A 186 5.27 -8.38 -3.75
CA PRO A 186 4.99 -8.38 -2.32
C PRO A 186 3.68 -7.64 -2.02
N ILE A 187 2.89 -8.24 -1.16
CA ILE A 187 1.78 -7.59 -0.47
C ILE A 187 2.37 -6.94 0.77
N VAL A 188 2.15 -5.64 0.94
CA VAL A 188 2.81 -4.85 1.98
C VAL A 188 1.78 -4.14 2.86
N VAL A 189 1.93 -4.30 4.18
CA VAL A 189 1.23 -3.47 5.16
C VAL A 189 2.06 -2.22 5.42
N SER A 190 1.50 -1.04 5.14
CA SER A 190 2.22 0.23 5.29
C SER A 190 1.34 1.34 5.82
N GLY A 191 1.92 2.22 6.65
CA GLY A 191 1.29 3.44 7.13
C GLY A 191 1.35 4.57 6.09
N ASN A 192 0.54 5.60 6.30
CA ASN A 192 0.45 6.78 5.42
C ASN A 192 0.16 6.45 3.94
N ASN A 193 -0.58 5.39 3.70
CA ASN A 193 -1.06 5.00 2.39
C ASN A 193 -2.50 5.51 2.21
N GLY A 194 -2.67 6.72 1.66
CA GLY A 194 -3.93 7.44 1.68
C GLY A 194 -4.37 7.85 3.09
N ASN A 195 -3.41 8.31 3.89
CA ASN A 195 -3.57 8.74 5.28
C ASN A 195 -4.12 7.66 6.24
N ARG A 196 -3.87 6.39 5.94
CA ARG A 196 -4.25 5.24 6.78
C ARG A 196 -3.26 4.11 6.62
N VAL A 197 -3.35 3.11 7.48
CA VAL A 197 -2.66 1.83 7.27
C VAL A 197 -3.42 1.02 6.22
N ARG A 198 -2.70 0.53 5.22
CA ARG A 198 -3.25 -0.33 4.17
C ARG A 198 -2.35 -1.52 3.92
N GLU A 199 -2.98 -2.61 3.52
CA GLU A 199 -2.34 -3.80 2.97
C GLU A 199 -2.64 -3.85 1.47
N ALA A 200 -1.60 -3.83 0.63
CA ALA A 200 -1.76 -3.78 -0.81
C ALA A 200 -0.54 -4.36 -1.54
N PRO A 201 -0.71 -4.93 -2.75
CA PRO A 201 0.40 -5.34 -3.58
C PRO A 201 1.22 -4.12 -4.03
N ILE A 202 2.54 -4.27 -4.04
CA ILE A 202 3.51 -3.25 -4.47
C ILE A 202 4.40 -3.86 -5.56
N SER A 203 4.54 -3.17 -6.68
CA SER A 203 5.47 -3.61 -7.73
C SER A 203 6.89 -3.75 -7.18
N ARG A 204 7.54 -4.89 -7.44
CA ARG A 204 8.92 -5.19 -7.01
C ARG A 204 9.92 -4.13 -7.46
N GLY A 205 9.76 -3.57 -8.65
CA GLY A 205 10.64 -2.53 -9.20
C GLY A 205 10.64 -1.21 -8.42
N ARG A 206 9.70 -1.01 -7.49
CA ARG A 206 9.68 0.16 -6.60
C ARG A 206 10.49 -0.05 -5.32
N ILE A 207 10.81 -1.28 -4.98
CA ILE A 207 11.47 -1.66 -3.73
C ILE A 207 12.96 -1.86 -3.99
N TYR A 208 13.79 -1.10 -3.30
CA TYR A 208 15.25 -1.17 -3.46
C TYR A 208 15.95 -1.91 -2.32
N ALA A 209 15.23 -2.20 -1.23
CA ALA A 209 15.75 -2.99 -0.13
C ALA A 209 14.65 -3.83 0.54
N TYR A 210 14.99 -5.07 0.84
CA TYR A 210 14.27 -5.93 1.77
C TYR A 210 15.17 -6.23 2.95
N VAL A 211 14.67 -6.08 4.17
CA VAL A 211 15.46 -6.20 5.40
C VAL A 211 14.67 -6.99 6.44
N MET A 212 15.22 -8.08 6.94
CA MET A 212 14.63 -8.81 8.06
C MET A 212 14.98 -8.11 9.37
N PRO A 213 14.00 -7.87 10.26
CA PRO A 213 14.27 -7.40 11.60
C PRO A 213 15.21 -8.33 12.33
N THR A 214 16.20 -7.76 13.02
CA THR A 214 17.05 -8.47 13.97
C THR A 214 16.74 -7.97 15.38
N ASN A 215 16.82 -8.85 16.35
CA ASN A 215 16.63 -8.51 17.77
C ASN A 215 17.80 -7.66 18.29
#